data_c02b2d0922908b1760d43f9a30669371
#
_entry.id   c02b2d0922908b1760d43f9a30669371
#
_cell.length_a   1.000
_cell.length_b   1.000
_cell.length_c   1.000
_cell.angle_alpha   90.00
_cell.angle_beta   90.00
_cell.angle_gamma   90.00
#
_symmetry.space_group_name_H-M   'P 1'
#
loop_
_entity.id
_entity.type
_entity.pdbx_description
1 polymer ?
#
loop_
_entity_poly.entity_id
_entity_poly.type
_entity_poly.pdbx_seq_one_letter_code
_entity_poly.pdbx_strand_id
1 'polypeptide(L)'
;MQTLYPEIKPYARHELAVDAPHVLYVDESGSADGLPVLFVHGGPGAGCDAASRRYFDPNLYRIVTFDQRGCGRSTPHASLENNTTWDLVADMERIREHLGIDKWVLFGGSWGSTLSLAYAQAHPDRVQALILRGIFLCRPQEFKWFYQEGASRLFPDYWQDYLAPIPAEEQGDLMQAFYKRLTGADQIAQMHAAKAWSCWEGRTATLRPNPQVVERFAESLRALSIARIECHYFVNDAFLEPNQLLRDMPKIAHLPGIIVHGRYDAICPLDNAWALHQAWPNSELQIIREAGHSATEPGLSLIHISE
;
A
#
# COMPACT_ATOMS: atom_id res chain seq x y z
N MET A 1 13.25 -16.60 -16.53
CA MET A 1 12.45 -15.62 -15.80
C MET A 1 11.63 -16.39 -14.80
N GLN A 2 11.83 -16.18 -13.52
CA GLN A 2 10.92 -16.74 -12.53
C GLN A 2 9.59 -16.00 -12.62
N THR A 3 8.53 -16.73 -12.82
CA THR A 3 7.16 -16.23 -12.76
C THR A 3 6.68 -16.30 -11.31
N LEU A 4 5.60 -15.59 -10.97
CA LEU A 4 4.94 -15.79 -9.68
C LEU A 4 4.66 -17.27 -9.42
N TYR A 5 4.68 -17.68 -8.16
CA TYR A 5 4.32 -19.05 -7.76
C TYR A 5 2.91 -19.43 -8.23
N PRO A 6 2.59 -20.71 -8.35
CA PRO A 6 1.24 -21.14 -8.71
C PRO A 6 0.17 -20.56 -7.80
N GLU A 7 -1.03 -20.42 -8.32
CA GLU A 7 -2.17 -19.99 -7.52
C GLU A 7 -2.52 -21.05 -6.46
N ILE A 8 -2.68 -20.58 -5.23
CA ILE A 8 -3.06 -21.40 -4.08
C ILE A 8 -4.30 -20.85 -3.39
N LYS A 9 -5.03 -21.72 -2.71
CA LYS A 9 -6.17 -21.36 -1.88
C LYS A 9 -5.75 -21.24 -0.41
N PRO A 10 -6.39 -20.37 0.37
CA PRO A 10 -6.17 -20.34 1.80
C PRO A 10 -6.67 -21.64 2.44
N TYR A 11 -5.91 -22.15 3.41
CA TYR A 11 -6.32 -23.26 4.25
C TYR A 11 -7.14 -22.79 5.47
N ALA A 12 -6.99 -21.54 5.89
CA ALA A 12 -7.77 -20.94 6.95
C ALA A 12 -8.21 -19.52 6.58
N ARG A 13 -9.37 -19.11 7.12
CA ARG A 13 -9.94 -17.77 6.97
C ARG A 13 -10.50 -17.33 8.30
N HIS A 14 -10.29 -16.05 8.64
CA HIS A 14 -10.70 -15.48 9.91
C HIS A 14 -11.47 -14.18 9.65
N GLU A 15 -12.49 -13.95 10.44
CA GLU A 15 -13.16 -12.67 10.59
C GLU A 15 -12.82 -12.15 12.00
N LEU A 16 -11.92 -11.19 12.07
CA LEU A 16 -11.38 -10.68 13.33
C LEU A 16 -12.05 -9.35 13.69
N ALA A 17 -12.93 -9.35 14.68
CA ALA A 17 -13.46 -8.13 15.24
C ALA A 17 -12.35 -7.35 15.96
N VAL A 18 -12.21 -6.10 15.58
CA VAL A 18 -11.28 -5.14 16.18
C VAL A 18 -12.06 -3.98 16.80
N ASP A 19 -11.52 -2.76 16.85
CA ASP A 19 -12.30 -1.64 17.37
C ASP A 19 -13.54 -1.40 16.51
N ALA A 20 -14.72 -1.34 17.17
CA ALA A 20 -15.97 -1.14 16.47
C ALA A 20 -15.92 0.12 15.58
N PRO A 21 -16.48 0.08 14.38
CA PRO A 21 -17.34 -0.97 13.83
C PRO A 21 -16.62 -2.04 12.98
N HIS A 22 -15.28 -2.16 13.05
CA HIS A 22 -14.49 -2.93 12.10
C HIS A 22 -14.40 -4.43 12.39
N VAL A 23 -14.56 -5.21 11.31
CA VAL A 23 -14.24 -6.64 11.26
C VAL A 23 -13.27 -6.87 10.11
N LEU A 24 -12.08 -7.38 10.41
CA LEU A 24 -11.04 -7.61 9.42
C LEU A 24 -11.16 -9.02 8.82
N TYR A 25 -10.99 -9.09 7.51
CA TYR A 25 -10.77 -10.36 6.83
C TYR A 25 -9.28 -10.69 6.84
N VAL A 26 -8.96 -11.89 7.32
CA VAL A 26 -7.59 -12.43 7.34
C VAL A 26 -7.61 -13.83 6.74
N ASP A 27 -6.61 -14.20 5.96
CA ASP A 27 -6.47 -15.59 5.52
C ASP A 27 -5.02 -16.08 5.62
N GLU A 28 -4.90 -17.40 5.77
CA GLU A 28 -3.64 -18.10 5.82
C GLU A 28 -3.53 -19.11 4.69
N SER A 29 -2.37 -19.15 4.05
CA SER A 29 -2.07 -20.06 2.94
C SER A 29 -0.62 -20.53 2.97
N GLY A 30 -0.28 -21.49 2.11
CA GLY A 30 1.05 -22.10 2.08
C GLY A 30 1.24 -23.14 3.18
N SER A 31 2.41 -23.20 3.78
CA SER A 31 2.78 -24.15 4.85
C SER A 31 2.42 -23.60 6.22
N ALA A 32 1.58 -24.30 6.97
CA ALA A 32 1.17 -23.89 8.33
C ALA A 32 2.36 -23.80 9.32
N ASP A 33 3.38 -24.60 9.09
CA ASP A 33 4.60 -24.65 9.92
C ASP A 33 5.76 -23.86 9.28
N GLY A 34 5.50 -23.17 8.17
CA GLY A 34 6.49 -22.38 7.44
C GLY A 34 6.85 -21.08 8.12
N LEU A 35 7.84 -20.36 7.55
CA LEU A 35 8.24 -19.05 8.01
C LEU A 35 7.07 -18.05 7.85
N PRO A 36 6.59 -17.42 8.94
CA PRO A 36 5.49 -16.49 8.86
C PRO A 36 5.85 -15.24 8.05
N VAL A 37 5.03 -14.91 7.06
CA VAL A 37 5.14 -13.67 6.31
C VAL A 37 3.78 -12.98 6.24
N LEU A 38 3.73 -11.70 6.57
CA LEU A 38 2.56 -10.86 6.41
C LEU A 38 2.67 -10.04 5.12
N PHE A 39 1.70 -10.23 4.23
CA PHE A 39 1.54 -9.37 3.07
C PHE A 39 0.74 -8.12 3.44
N VAL A 40 1.38 -6.96 3.38
CA VAL A 40 0.79 -5.65 3.71
C VAL A 40 0.46 -4.93 2.41
N HIS A 41 -0.83 -4.88 2.05
CA HIS A 41 -1.25 -4.29 0.79
C HIS A 41 -1.14 -2.75 0.77
N GLY A 42 -1.11 -2.19 -0.43
CA GLY A 42 -1.02 -0.75 -0.69
C GLY A 42 -2.36 -0.02 -0.65
N GLY A 43 -2.34 1.18 -1.17
CA GLY A 43 -3.37 2.19 -1.12
C GLY A 43 -2.94 3.33 -0.18
N PRO A 44 -3.52 3.46 1.03
CA PRO A 44 -4.41 2.54 1.75
C PRO A 44 -5.77 2.30 1.07
N GLY A 45 -6.38 1.15 1.28
CA GLY A 45 -7.71 0.89 0.73
C GLY A 45 -7.78 -0.06 -0.47
N ALA A 46 -6.63 -0.60 -0.95
CA ALA A 46 -6.60 -1.48 -2.11
C ALA A 46 -7.12 -2.90 -1.84
N GLY A 47 -6.92 -3.43 -0.63
CA GLY A 47 -7.23 -4.83 -0.31
C GLY A 47 -6.26 -5.83 -0.94
N CYS A 48 -6.36 -7.09 -0.53
CA CYS A 48 -5.62 -8.22 -1.09
C CYS A 48 -6.44 -8.99 -2.13
N ASP A 49 -5.75 -9.66 -3.04
CA ASP A 49 -6.33 -10.58 -4.00
C ASP A 49 -5.59 -11.93 -4.01
N ALA A 50 -6.03 -12.84 -4.89
CA ALA A 50 -5.41 -14.16 -5.01
C ALA A 50 -3.93 -14.09 -5.43
N ALA A 51 -3.54 -13.05 -6.20
CA ALA A 51 -2.17 -12.88 -6.64
C ALA A 51 -1.23 -12.49 -5.48
N SER A 52 -1.75 -11.89 -4.41
CA SER A 52 -0.97 -11.49 -3.22
C SER A 52 -0.24 -12.66 -2.56
N ARG A 53 -0.76 -13.88 -2.69
CA ARG A 53 -0.15 -15.11 -2.14
C ARG A 53 0.99 -15.66 -3.00
N ARG A 54 1.06 -15.25 -4.26
CA ARG A 54 1.95 -15.83 -5.27
C ARG A 54 3.37 -15.26 -5.27
N TYR A 55 3.66 -14.33 -4.37
CA TYR A 55 5.00 -13.79 -4.16
C TYR A 55 5.90 -14.71 -3.33
N PHE A 56 5.35 -15.75 -2.70
CA PHE A 56 6.03 -16.60 -1.73
C PHE A 56 5.98 -18.06 -2.14
N ASP A 57 7.06 -18.81 -1.83
CA ASP A 57 7.05 -20.26 -1.98
C ASP A 57 6.07 -20.88 -0.96
N PRO A 58 4.98 -21.51 -1.42
CA PRO A 58 3.97 -22.07 -0.53
C PRO A 58 4.47 -23.25 0.31
N ASN A 59 5.61 -23.83 -0.04
CA ASN A 59 6.21 -24.92 0.73
C ASN A 59 7.07 -24.41 1.90
N LEU A 60 7.54 -23.16 1.84
CA LEU A 60 8.46 -22.57 2.81
C LEU A 60 7.79 -21.57 3.73
N TYR A 61 6.76 -20.88 3.27
CA TYR A 61 6.14 -19.78 3.99
C TYR A 61 4.74 -20.11 4.51
N ARG A 62 4.46 -19.65 5.74
CA ARG A 62 3.12 -19.42 6.27
C ARG A 62 2.69 -18.04 5.85
N ILE A 63 1.89 -17.97 4.80
CA ILE A 63 1.53 -16.71 4.12
C ILE A 63 0.24 -16.17 4.75
N VAL A 64 0.35 -15.03 5.41
CA VAL A 64 -0.79 -14.30 5.98
C VAL A 64 -1.12 -13.11 5.09
N THR A 65 -2.37 -13.01 4.65
CA THR A 65 -2.91 -11.82 3.99
C THR A 65 -4.09 -11.27 4.76
N PHE A 66 -4.25 -9.96 4.82
CA PHE A 66 -5.40 -9.33 5.45
C PHE A 66 -5.85 -8.12 4.64
N ASP A 67 -7.13 -7.84 4.65
CA ASP A 67 -7.67 -6.61 4.12
C ASP A 67 -7.75 -5.60 5.26
N GLN A 68 -7.07 -4.45 5.11
CA GLN A 68 -7.06 -3.38 6.11
C GLN A 68 -8.46 -2.80 6.31
N ARG A 69 -8.66 -1.97 7.34
CA ARG A 69 -9.97 -1.37 7.65
C ARG A 69 -10.57 -0.67 6.42
N GLY A 70 -11.83 -0.93 6.17
CA GLY A 70 -12.60 -0.26 5.11
C GLY A 70 -12.39 -0.78 3.69
N CYS A 71 -11.59 -1.80 3.45
CA CYS A 71 -11.30 -2.26 2.10
C CYS A 71 -11.44 -3.77 1.90
N GLY A 72 -11.47 -4.18 0.64
CA GLY A 72 -11.55 -5.59 0.27
C GLY A 72 -12.78 -6.28 0.87
N ARG A 73 -12.55 -7.31 1.66
CA ARG A 73 -13.54 -8.13 2.36
C ARG A 73 -13.76 -7.69 3.80
N SER A 74 -12.93 -6.77 4.33
CA SER A 74 -13.11 -6.17 5.64
C SER A 74 -14.30 -5.21 5.66
N THR A 75 -15.00 -5.13 6.80
CA THR A 75 -16.22 -4.30 6.95
C THR A 75 -16.08 -3.32 8.11
N PRO A 76 -16.82 -2.17 8.06
CA PRO A 76 -17.66 -1.65 6.97
C PRO A 76 -16.82 -1.13 5.79
N HIS A 77 -17.33 -1.29 4.56
CA HIS A 77 -16.63 -0.85 3.34
C HIS A 77 -16.48 0.67 3.30
N ALA A 78 -15.28 1.13 2.90
CA ALA A 78 -14.89 2.54 2.77
C ALA A 78 -15.11 3.38 4.05
N SER A 79 -15.16 2.76 5.23
CA SER A 79 -15.30 3.46 6.51
C SER A 79 -14.02 4.19 6.88
N LEU A 80 -14.17 5.41 7.38
CA LEU A 80 -13.09 6.27 7.89
C LEU A 80 -13.07 6.33 9.43
N GLU A 81 -14.09 5.77 10.08
CA GLU A 81 -14.18 5.74 11.53
C GLU A 81 -13.09 4.85 12.12
N ASN A 82 -12.40 5.30 13.16
CA ASN A 82 -11.30 4.55 13.78
C ASN A 82 -10.35 3.95 12.73
N ASN A 83 -9.96 4.73 11.73
CA ASN A 83 -9.14 4.27 10.62
C ASN A 83 -7.94 5.20 10.41
N THR A 84 -6.92 4.96 11.21
CA THR A 84 -5.64 5.69 11.23
C THR A 84 -4.48 4.71 11.07
N THR A 85 -3.29 5.22 10.81
CA THR A 85 -2.06 4.40 10.75
C THR A 85 -1.85 3.60 12.03
N TRP A 86 -2.14 4.19 13.18
CA TRP A 86 -1.93 3.55 14.48
C TRP A 86 -2.98 2.49 14.80
N ASP A 87 -4.21 2.67 14.31
CA ASP A 87 -5.22 1.62 14.36
C ASP A 87 -4.79 0.39 13.54
N LEU A 88 -4.22 0.61 12.34
CA LEU A 88 -3.72 -0.48 11.50
C LEU A 88 -2.48 -1.16 12.11
N VAL A 89 -1.60 -0.42 12.77
CA VAL A 89 -0.46 -0.99 13.52
C VAL A 89 -0.97 -1.89 14.65
N ALA A 90 -1.98 -1.44 15.40
CA ALA A 90 -2.61 -2.24 16.45
C ALA A 90 -3.32 -3.48 15.88
N ASP A 91 -3.97 -3.34 14.72
CA ASP A 91 -4.62 -4.48 14.05
C ASP A 91 -3.61 -5.55 13.62
N MET A 92 -2.44 -5.16 13.13
CA MET A 92 -1.37 -6.12 12.80
C MET A 92 -0.93 -6.90 14.04
N GLU A 93 -0.80 -6.27 15.22
CA GLU A 93 -0.52 -6.99 16.47
C GLU A 93 -1.66 -7.93 16.86
N ARG A 94 -2.91 -7.50 16.75
CA ARG A 94 -4.08 -8.36 17.04
C ARG A 94 -4.11 -9.59 16.12
N ILE A 95 -3.80 -9.42 14.83
CA ILE A 95 -3.69 -10.54 13.88
C ILE A 95 -2.56 -11.47 14.28
N ARG A 96 -1.38 -10.94 14.58
CA ARG A 96 -0.21 -11.73 15.00
C ARG A 96 -0.52 -12.59 16.23
N GLU A 97 -1.12 -11.99 17.26
CA GLU A 97 -1.50 -12.67 18.50
C GLU A 97 -2.59 -13.71 18.26
N HIS A 98 -3.62 -13.37 17.48
CA HIS A 98 -4.71 -14.29 17.12
C HIS A 98 -4.20 -15.55 16.42
N LEU A 99 -3.19 -15.41 15.57
CA LEU A 99 -2.58 -16.51 14.81
C LEU A 99 -1.46 -17.22 15.57
N GLY A 100 -1.13 -16.79 16.80
CA GLY A 100 -0.07 -17.36 17.61
C GLY A 100 1.33 -17.21 17.00
N ILE A 101 1.56 -16.16 16.23
CA ILE A 101 2.85 -15.88 15.59
C ILE A 101 3.72 -15.04 16.54
N ASP A 102 4.96 -15.46 16.81
CA ASP A 102 5.90 -14.68 17.63
C ASP A 102 6.52 -13.53 16.81
N LYS A 103 7.09 -13.86 15.66
CA LYS A 103 7.72 -12.91 14.73
C LYS A 103 7.36 -13.26 13.30
N TRP A 104 7.36 -12.26 12.43
CA TRP A 104 7.10 -12.46 11.01
C TRP A 104 7.99 -11.61 10.12
N VAL A 105 8.10 -12.01 8.86
CA VAL A 105 8.61 -11.17 7.79
C VAL A 105 7.48 -10.25 7.30
N LEU A 106 7.77 -8.98 7.08
CA LEU A 106 6.83 -8.04 6.48
C LEU A 106 7.14 -7.85 5.01
N PHE A 107 6.13 -8.04 4.17
CA PHE A 107 6.21 -7.76 2.74
C PHE A 107 5.21 -6.66 2.40
N GLY A 108 5.70 -5.46 2.09
CA GLY A 108 4.85 -4.30 1.84
C GLY A 108 5.24 -3.50 0.61
N GLY A 109 4.25 -3.05 -0.15
CA GLY A 109 4.46 -2.18 -1.31
C GLY A 109 3.64 -0.91 -1.25
N SER A 110 4.19 0.23 -1.73
CA SER A 110 3.52 1.52 -1.69
C SER A 110 3.13 1.90 -0.25
N TRP A 111 1.88 2.24 0.02
CA TRP A 111 1.37 2.37 1.39
C TRP A 111 1.75 1.18 2.30
N GLY A 112 1.78 -0.04 1.76
CA GLY A 112 2.20 -1.21 2.52
C GLY A 112 3.66 -1.10 3.02
N SER A 113 4.53 -0.37 2.33
CA SER A 113 5.88 -0.08 2.83
C SER A 113 5.85 0.91 4.00
N THR A 114 5.00 1.94 3.92
CA THR A 114 4.74 2.89 5.02
C THR A 114 4.28 2.18 6.28
N LEU A 115 3.22 1.37 6.15
CA LEU A 115 2.62 0.66 7.27
C LEU A 115 3.58 -0.38 7.87
N SER A 116 4.33 -1.09 7.03
CA SER A 116 5.36 -2.04 7.49
C SER A 116 6.46 -1.36 8.29
N LEU A 117 6.94 -0.19 7.84
CA LEU A 117 7.92 0.61 8.58
C LEU A 117 7.37 1.13 9.90
N ALA A 118 6.14 1.68 9.90
CA ALA A 118 5.49 2.19 11.11
C ALA A 118 5.30 1.06 12.15
N TYR A 119 4.84 -0.12 11.70
CA TYR A 119 4.70 -1.28 12.56
C TYR A 119 6.04 -1.76 13.11
N ALA A 120 7.06 -1.91 12.26
CA ALA A 120 8.37 -2.37 12.70
C ALA A 120 9.01 -1.41 13.72
N GLN A 121 8.85 -0.10 13.52
CA GLN A 121 9.35 0.92 14.44
C GLN A 121 8.61 0.92 15.79
N ALA A 122 7.34 0.52 15.81
CA ALA A 122 6.56 0.35 17.04
C ALA A 122 6.83 -1.00 17.73
N HIS A 123 7.06 -2.06 16.96
CA HIS A 123 7.20 -3.44 17.44
C HIS A 123 8.46 -4.13 16.86
N PRO A 124 9.67 -3.60 17.08
CA PRO A 124 10.90 -4.12 16.44
C PRO A 124 11.17 -5.59 16.78
N ASP A 125 10.79 -6.01 17.98
CA ASP A 125 10.97 -7.40 18.45
C ASP A 125 10.01 -8.40 17.79
N ARG A 126 9.02 -7.93 17.02
CA ARG A 126 8.02 -8.75 16.31
C ARG A 126 8.33 -8.92 14.83
N VAL A 127 9.39 -8.28 14.35
CA VAL A 127 9.79 -8.31 12.94
C VAL A 127 11.10 -9.07 12.78
N GLN A 128 11.12 -10.00 11.84
CA GLN A 128 12.31 -10.78 11.50
C GLN A 128 13.09 -10.14 10.35
N ALA A 129 12.39 -9.64 9.34
CA ALA A 129 12.95 -8.94 8.19
C ALA A 129 11.86 -8.11 7.50
N LEU A 130 12.26 -7.16 6.65
CA LEU A 130 11.33 -6.39 5.81
C LEU A 130 11.73 -6.51 4.35
N ILE A 131 10.72 -6.71 3.50
CA ILE A 131 10.83 -6.68 2.04
C ILE A 131 9.87 -5.62 1.55
N LEU A 132 10.43 -4.51 1.11
CA LEU A 132 9.68 -3.31 0.79
C LEU A 132 9.81 -2.94 -0.68
N ARG A 133 8.71 -2.51 -1.29
CA ARG A 133 8.64 -2.17 -2.70
C ARG A 133 7.92 -0.83 -2.91
N GLY A 134 8.35 -0.05 -3.94
CA GLY A 134 7.66 1.19 -4.28
C GLY A 134 7.54 2.10 -3.06
N ILE A 135 8.67 2.47 -2.48
CA ILE A 135 8.76 3.13 -1.17
C ILE A 135 7.96 4.43 -1.12
N PHE A 136 7.07 4.50 -0.15
CA PHE A 136 6.28 5.67 0.18
C PHE A 136 6.53 6.04 1.65
N LEU A 137 6.99 7.27 1.90
CA LEU A 137 7.37 7.74 3.23
C LEU A 137 6.37 8.74 3.81
N CYS A 138 5.31 9.05 3.08
CA CYS A 138 4.26 9.99 3.46
C CYS A 138 4.78 11.38 3.82
N ARG A 139 5.82 11.84 3.12
CA ARG A 139 6.35 13.19 3.30
C ARG A 139 5.55 14.22 2.48
N PRO A 140 5.44 15.48 2.92
CA PRO A 140 4.66 16.50 2.19
C PRO A 140 5.03 16.65 0.71
N GLN A 141 6.33 16.52 0.36
CA GLN A 141 6.77 16.58 -1.04
C GLN A 141 6.24 15.43 -1.89
N GLU A 142 5.97 14.25 -1.30
CA GLU A 142 5.45 13.09 -2.01
C GLU A 142 3.97 13.27 -2.34
N PHE A 143 3.19 13.80 -1.41
CA PHE A 143 1.79 14.19 -1.66
C PHE A 143 1.70 15.28 -2.72
N LYS A 144 2.54 16.33 -2.60
CA LYS A 144 2.59 17.41 -3.60
C LYS A 144 2.96 16.89 -4.98
N TRP A 145 3.98 16.01 -5.06
CA TRP A 145 4.45 15.43 -6.31
C TRP A 145 3.33 14.72 -7.07
N PHE A 146 2.56 13.88 -6.38
CA PHE A 146 1.63 13.01 -7.06
C PHE A 146 0.22 13.59 -7.21
N TYR A 147 -0.25 14.35 -6.21
CA TYR A 147 -1.64 14.81 -6.16
C TYR A 147 -1.83 16.31 -6.40
N GLN A 148 -0.75 17.10 -6.53
CA GLN A 148 -0.87 18.55 -6.76
C GLN A 148 -0.05 19.04 -7.95
N GLU A 149 1.26 18.87 -7.94
CA GLU A 149 2.15 19.36 -8.99
C GLU A 149 3.46 18.57 -9.02
N GLY A 150 3.68 17.83 -10.09
CA GLY A 150 4.88 17.02 -10.30
C GLY A 150 4.62 15.97 -11.35
N ALA A 151 4.02 14.83 -10.99
CA ALA A 151 3.63 13.76 -11.91
C ALA A 151 2.69 14.26 -13.03
N SER A 152 1.90 15.29 -12.78
CA SER A 152 1.10 16.00 -13.79
C SER A 152 1.90 16.47 -15.02
N ARG A 153 3.20 16.74 -14.85
CA ARG A 153 4.10 17.16 -15.95
C ARG A 153 4.53 15.97 -16.83
N LEU A 154 4.49 14.76 -16.28
CA LEU A 154 4.79 13.53 -17.02
C LEU A 154 3.56 13.04 -17.80
N PHE A 155 2.36 13.28 -17.28
CA PHE A 155 1.09 12.78 -17.81
C PHE A 155 0.04 13.91 -17.90
N PRO A 156 0.30 14.97 -18.68
CA PRO A 156 -0.59 16.14 -18.73
C PRO A 156 -1.97 15.83 -19.33
N ASP A 157 -2.07 14.79 -20.15
CA ASP A 157 -3.30 14.27 -20.73
C ASP A 157 -4.18 13.56 -19.67
N TYR A 158 -3.61 12.64 -18.90
CA TYR A 158 -4.33 11.95 -17.82
C TYR A 158 -4.72 12.89 -16.67
N TRP A 159 -3.91 13.94 -16.47
CA TRP A 159 -4.16 14.95 -15.45
C TRP A 159 -5.47 15.73 -15.66
N GLN A 160 -5.89 15.92 -16.92
CA GLN A 160 -7.17 16.58 -17.22
C GLN A 160 -8.35 15.78 -16.69
N ASP A 161 -8.31 14.44 -16.82
CA ASP A 161 -9.36 13.56 -16.31
C ASP A 161 -9.35 13.53 -14.77
N TYR A 162 -8.17 13.61 -14.15
CA TYR A 162 -8.05 13.73 -12.69
C TYR A 162 -8.67 15.03 -12.19
N LEU A 163 -8.45 16.14 -12.86
CA LEU A 163 -9.02 17.43 -12.50
C LEU A 163 -10.54 17.56 -12.77
N ALA A 164 -11.10 16.74 -13.66
CA ALA A 164 -12.47 16.89 -14.14
C ALA A 164 -13.56 17.03 -13.05
N PRO A 165 -13.52 16.33 -11.89
CA PRO A 165 -14.52 16.53 -10.84
C PRO A 165 -14.30 17.78 -9.99
N ILE A 166 -13.20 18.53 -10.16
CA ILE A 166 -12.80 19.64 -9.30
C ILE A 166 -12.94 20.98 -10.05
N PRO A 167 -13.79 21.90 -9.60
CA PRO A 167 -13.90 23.24 -10.16
C PRO A 167 -12.56 24.01 -10.11
N ALA A 168 -12.32 24.85 -11.07
CA ALA A 168 -11.05 25.57 -11.22
C ALA A 168 -10.64 26.37 -9.97
N GLU A 169 -11.62 26.98 -9.31
CA GLU A 169 -11.43 27.75 -8.08
C GLU A 169 -11.01 26.90 -6.85
N GLU A 170 -11.23 25.59 -6.89
CA GLU A 170 -10.85 24.67 -5.81
C GLU A 170 -9.53 23.91 -6.13
N GLN A 171 -8.93 24.08 -7.31
CA GLN A 171 -7.73 23.33 -7.73
C GLN A 171 -6.43 23.79 -7.04
N GLY A 172 -6.48 24.83 -6.23
CA GLY A 172 -5.34 25.29 -5.42
C GLY A 172 -4.91 24.29 -4.32
N ASP A 173 -5.85 23.46 -3.85
CA ASP A 173 -5.60 22.37 -2.93
C ASP A 173 -6.46 21.15 -3.32
N LEU A 174 -5.90 20.33 -4.21
CA LEU A 174 -6.63 19.19 -4.78
C LEU A 174 -6.97 18.12 -3.76
N MET A 175 -6.11 17.86 -2.78
CA MET A 175 -6.41 16.86 -1.76
C MET A 175 -7.64 17.28 -0.93
N GLN A 176 -7.72 18.51 -0.47
CA GLN A 176 -8.88 19.00 0.26
C GLN A 176 -10.13 19.04 -0.63
N ALA A 177 -9.99 19.41 -1.91
CA ALA A 177 -11.10 19.45 -2.85
C ALA A 177 -11.68 18.04 -3.14
N PHE A 178 -10.82 17.02 -3.26
CA PHE A 178 -11.23 15.62 -3.36
C PHE A 178 -11.85 15.13 -2.05
N TYR A 179 -11.23 15.40 -0.91
CA TYR A 179 -11.72 14.99 0.41
C TYR A 179 -13.15 15.47 0.66
N LYS A 180 -13.44 16.72 0.36
CA LYS A 180 -14.77 17.31 0.46
C LYS A 180 -15.82 16.52 -0.35
N ARG A 181 -15.47 16.03 -1.55
CA ARG A 181 -16.38 15.23 -2.38
C ARG A 181 -16.49 13.79 -1.90
N LEU A 182 -15.36 13.19 -1.57
CA LEU A 182 -15.29 11.80 -1.12
C LEU A 182 -15.98 11.56 0.21
N THR A 183 -16.10 12.61 1.05
CA THR A 183 -16.79 12.54 2.36
C THR A 183 -18.16 13.21 2.36
N GLY A 184 -18.53 13.87 1.27
CA GLY A 184 -19.83 14.55 1.11
C GLY A 184 -21.01 13.57 0.97
N ALA A 185 -22.22 14.11 1.09
CA ALA A 185 -23.46 13.33 1.00
C ALA A 185 -23.90 13.02 -0.44
N ASP A 186 -23.37 13.74 -1.45
CA ASP A 186 -23.70 13.51 -2.85
C ASP A 186 -22.93 12.29 -3.40
N GLN A 187 -23.64 11.17 -3.51
CA GLN A 187 -23.09 9.90 -3.97
C GLN A 187 -22.60 9.94 -5.43
N ILE A 188 -23.20 10.78 -6.28
CA ILE A 188 -22.78 10.92 -7.69
C ILE A 188 -21.44 11.65 -7.73
N ALA A 189 -21.33 12.79 -7.05
CA ALA A 189 -20.08 13.53 -6.94
C ALA A 189 -18.98 12.71 -6.26
N GLN A 190 -19.33 11.95 -5.22
CA GLN A 190 -18.41 11.04 -4.52
C GLN A 190 -17.83 9.97 -5.48
N MET A 191 -18.69 9.31 -6.25
CA MET A 191 -18.24 8.25 -7.17
C MET A 191 -17.44 8.83 -8.34
N HIS A 192 -17.81 10.02 -8.85
CA HIS A 192 -17.04 10.71 -9.90
C HIS A 192 -15.63 11.05 -9.40
N ALA A 193 -15.52 11.63 -8.23
CA ALA A 193 -14.23 11.92 -7.59
C ALA A 193 -13.41 10.63 -7.33
N ALA A 194 -14.07 9.58 -6.82
CA ALA A 194 -13.41 8.31 -6.56
C ALA A 194 -12.81 7.68 -7.81
N LYS A 195 -13.55 7.69 -8.91
CA LYS A 195 -13.04 7.17 -10.20
C LYS A 195 -11.91 8.01 -10.77
N ALA A 196 -12.01 9.35 -10.72
CA ALA A 196 -10.95 10.24 -11.20
C ALA A 196 -9.65 10.01 -10.43
N TRP A 197 -9.71 9.96 -9.10
CA TRP A 197 -8.58 9.67 -8.23
C TRP A 197 -7.95 8.30 -8.54
N SER A 198 -8.74 7.25 -8.49
CA SER A 198 -8.26 5.88 -8.65
C SER A 198 -7.74 5.61 -10.08
N CYS A 199 -8.39 6.17 -11.12
CA CYS A 199 -7.90 6.05 -12.49
C CYS A 199 -6.58 6.80 -12.73
N TRP A 200 -6.36 7.95 -12.07
CA TRP A 200 -5.07 8.64 -12.09
C TRP A 200 -3.94 7.71 -11.64
N GLU A 201 -4.12 7.03 -10.53
CA GLU A 201 -3.15 6.04 -10.04
C GLU A 201 -2.99 4.85 -11.00
N GLY A 202 -4.09 4.27 -11.43
CA GLY A 202 -4.07 3.12 -12.34
C GLY A 202 -3.34 3.37 -13.65
N ARG A 203 -3.50 4.59 -14.21
CA ARG A 203 -2.85 5.01 -15.47
C ARG A 203 -1.37 5.29 -15.33
N THR A 204 -0.93 5.72 -14.14
CA THR A 204 0.46 6.12 -13.87
C THR A 204 1.28 5.02 -13.20
N ALA A 205 0.63 3.92 -12.79
CA ALA A 205 1.26 2.84 -12.03
C ALA A 205 2.26 1.98 -12.84
N THR A 206 2.15 1.97 -14.16
CA THR A 206 2.99 1.12 -15.01
C THR A 206 3.82 1.95 -15.99
N LEU A 207 5.05 1.50 -16.26
CA LEU A 207 5.94 2.14 -17.24
C LEU A 207 5.33 2.17 -18.64
N ARG A 208 4.64 1.11 -19.02
CA ARG A 208 3.89 1.03 -20.29
C ARG A 208 2.40 0.98 -19.97
N PRO A 209 1.54 1.66 -20.76
CA PRO A 209 0.09 1.63 -20.54
C PRO A 209 -0.43 0.19 -20.40
N ASN A 210 -1.20 -0.05 -19.35
CA ASN A 210 -1.80 -1.35 -19.07
C ASN A 210 -3.31 -1.20 -18.79
N PRO A 211 -4.18 -1.44 -19.80
CA PRO A 211 -5.62 -1.30 -19.65
C PRO A 211 -6.22 -2.14 -18.51
N GLN A 212 -5.70 -3.35 -18.28
CA GLN A 212 -6.20 -4.23 -17.23
C GLN A 212 -5.96 -3.65 -15.82
N VAL A 213 -4.81 -2.98 -15.62
CA VAL A 213 -4.55 -2.25 -14.37
C VAL A 213 -5.54 -1.11 -14.21
N VAL A 214 -5.76 -0.32 -15.27
CA VAL A 214 -6.71 0.81 -15.23
C VAL A 214 -8.14 0.34 -14.96
N GLU A 215 -8.61 -0.70 -15.64
CA GLU A 215 -9.95 -1.28 -15.42
C GLU A 215 -10.14 -1.72 -13.97
N ARG A 216 -9.14 -2.36 -13.39
CA ARG A 216 -9.16 -2.80 -11.99
C ARG A 216 -9.25 -1.62 -11.00
N PHE A 217 -8.56 -0.51 -11.27
CA PHE A 217 -8.66 0.71 -10.49
C PHE A 217 -9.99 1.44 -10.69
N ALA A 218 -10.61 1.31 -11.86
CA ALA A 218 -11.91 1.91 -12.19
C ALA A 218 -13.11 1.16 -11.63
N GLU A 219 -12.94 -0.06 -11.09
CA GLU A 219 -14.01 -0.84 -10.46
C GLU A 219 -14.62 -0.06 -9.28
N SER A 220 -15.94 0.12 -9.28
CA SER A 220 -16.60 1.11 -8.43
C SER A 220 -16.35 0.95 -6.93
N LEU A 221 -16.45 -0.28 -6.41
CA LEU A 221 -16.21 -0.51 -4.97
C LEU A 221 -14.75 -0.27 -4.62
N ARG A 222 -13.83 -0.74 -5.47
CA ARG A 222 -12.39 -0.55 -5.29
C ARG A 222 -12.00 0.91 -5.41
N ALA A 223 -12.49 1.62 -6.42
CA ALA A 223 -12.24 3.04 -6.60
C ALA A 223 -12.70 3.86 -5.39
N LEU A 224 -13.88 3.53 -4.84
CA LEU A 224 -14.41 4.22 -3.67
C LEU A 224 -13.55 3.97 -2.43
N SER A 225 -13.18 2.71 -2.13
CA SER A 225 -12.35 2.41 -0.95
C SER A 225 -10.95 3.02 -1.08
N ILE A 226 -10.30 2.90 -2.23
CA ILE A 226 -8.98 3.51 -2.46
C ILE A 226 -9.08 5.02 -2.26
N ALA A 227 -9.84 5.73 -3.10
CA ALA A 227 -9.84 7.19 -3.08
C ALA A 227 -10.29 7.77 -1.73
N ARG A 228 -11.32 7.20 -1.11
CA ARG A 228 -11.86 7.71 0.15
C ARG A 228 -10.89 7.50 1.31
N ILE A 229 -10.27 6.32 1.41
CA ILE A 229 -9.34 6.02 2.50
C ILE A 229 -8.01 6.74 2.27
N GLU A 230 -7.42 6.68 1.08
CA GLU A 230 -6.17 7.41 0.77
C GLU A 230 -6.31 8.90 1.06
N CYS A 231 -7.34 9.53 0.52
CA CYS A 231 -7.54 10.96 0.72
C CYS A 231 -7.72 11.31 2.20
N HIS A 232 -8.42 10.47 2.98
CA HIS A 232 -8.53 10.61 4.43
C HIS A 232 -7.16 10.56 5.12
N TYR A 233 -6.32 9.59 4.74
CA TYR A 233 -4.97 9.49 5.29
C TYR A 233 -4.11 10.69 4.90
N PHE A 234 -4.14 11.09 3.64
CA PHE A 234 -3.21 12.09 3.11
C PHE A 234 -3.53 13.51 3.56
N VAL A 235 -4.81 13.88 3.73
CA VAL A 235 -5.18 15.18 4.32
C VAL A 235 -4.86 15.26 5.82
N ASN A 236 -4.57 14.13 6.46
CA ASN A 236 -4.16 14.04 7.86
C ASN A 236 -2.68 13.60 8.00
N ASP A 237 -1.84 13.90 7.00
CA ASP A 237 -0.40 13.56 7.00
C ASP A 237 -0.13 12.08 7.32
N ALA A 238 -1.02 11.17 6.86
CA ALA A 238 -1.01 9.74 7.17
C ALA A 238 -0.98 9.43 8.68
N PHE A 239 -1.41 10.36 9.53
CA PHE A 239 -1.35 10.27 11.00
C PHE A 239 0.07 10.01 11.54
N LEU A 240 1.09 10.47 10.80
CA LEU A 240 2.51 10.40 11.16
C LEU A 240 3.05 11.78 11.46
N GLU A 241 4.06 11.86 12.31
CA GLU A 241 4.82 13.09 12.49
C GLU A 241 5.69 13.41 11.25
N PRO A 242 6.05 14.65 11.02
CA PRO A 242 6.89 15.03 9.90
C PRO A 242 8.18 14.18 9.83
N ASN A 243 8.41 13.56 8.69
CA ASN A 243 9.59 12.72 8.41
C ASN A 243 9.80 11.55 9.41
N GLN A 244 8.74 11.12 10.10
CA GLN A 244 8.83 10.15 11.20
C GLN A 244 9.52 8.85 10.78
N LEU A 245 9.16 8.28 9.62
CA LEU A 245 9.69 6.97 9.22
C LEU A 245 11.22 6.99 9.03
N LEU A 246 11.79 8.08 8.49
CA LEU A 246 13.25 8.21 8.38
C LEU A 246 13.91 8.58 9.71
N ARG A 247 13.30 9.46 10.49
CA ARG A 247 13.79 9.84 11.82
C ARG A 247 13.91 8.64 12.75
N ASP A 248 12.95 7.74 12.70
CA ASP A 248 12.85 6.60 13.60
C ASP A 248 13.52 5.32 13.07
N MET A 249 14.21 5.38 11.91
CA MET A 249 14.99 4.26 11.35
C MET A 249 16.01 3.63 12.32
N PRO A 250 16.68 4.37 13.22
CA PRO A 250 17.58 3.76 14.19
C PRO A 250 16.94 2.67 15.05
N LYS A 251 15.62 2.71 15.27
CA LYS A 251 14.89 1.69 16.04
C LYS A 251 14.93 0.29 15.39
N ILE A 252 15.03 0.27 14.05
CA ILE A 252 14.98 -0.97 13.24
C ILE A 252 16.19 -1.15 12.33
N ALA A 253 17.22 -0.31 12.46
CA ALA A 253 18.43 -0.35 11.63
C ALA A 253 19.18 -1.70 11.70
N HIS A 254 18.96 -2.46 12.78
CA HIS A 254 19.54 -3.80 12.97
C HIS A 254 18.80 -4.91 12.20
N LEU A 255 17.55 -4.68 11.78
CA LEU A 255 16.79 -5.66 11.02
C LEU A 255 17.29 -5.76 9.58
N PRO A 256 17.39 -6.97 9.01
CA PRO A 256 17.69 -7.13 7.59
C PRO A 256 16.52 -6.63 6.74
N GLY A 257 16.84 -5.99 5.62
CA GLY A 257 15.83 -5.45 4.71
C GLY A 257 16.22 -5.48 3.24
N ILE A 258 15.23 -5.70 2.40
CA ILE A 258 15.36 -5.58 0.95
C ILE A 258 14.39 -4.50 0.47
N ILE A 259 14.93 -3.54 -0.26
CA ILE A 259 14.16 -2.48 -0.90
C ILE A 259 14.20 -2.73 -2.40
N VAL A 260 13.03 -2.86 -3.04
CA VAL A 260 12.94 -3.02 -4.48
C VAL A 260 12.12 -1.91 -5.08
N HIS A 261 12.66 -1.22 -6.08
CA HIS A 261 12.03 -0.02 -6.59
C HIS A 261 12.20 0.12 -8.10
N GLY A 262 11.13 0.50 -8.80
CA GLY A 262 11.18 0.79 -10.22
C GLY A 262 11.92 2.09 -10.52
N ARG A 263 12.82 2.07 -11.50
CA ARG A 263 13.56 3.28 -11.93
C ARG A 263 12.67 4.42 -12.34
N TYR A 264 11.53 4.09 -12.95
CA TYR A 264 10.58 5.02 -13.54
C TYR A 264 9.26 5.05 -12.75
N ASP A 265 9.34 4.81 -11.45
CA ASP A 265 8.17 4.94 -10.56
C ASP A 265 7.75 6.41 -10.51
N ALA A 266 6.59 6.70 -11.13
CA ALA A 266 6.04 8.05 -11.20
C ALA A 266 5.09 8.36 -10.03
N ILE A 267 4.64 7.34 -9.30
CA ILE A 267 3.80 7.49 -8.11
C ILE A 267 4.67 7.80 -6.89
N CYS A 268 5.63 6.92 -6.62
CA CYS A 268 6.62 7.08 -5.55
C CYS A 268 8.01 7.20 -6.18
N PRO A 269 8.52 8.42 -6.40
CA PRO A 269 9.82 8.60 -7.05
C PRO A 269 10.97 7.87 -6.34
N LEU A 270 11.97 7.44 -7.11
CA LEU A 270 13.09 6.63 -6.65
C LEU A 270 13.89 7.26 -5.50
N ASP A 271 13.88 8.58 -5.37
CA ASP A 271 14.55 9.28 -4.26
C ASP A 271 14.01 8.90 -2.89
N ASN A 272 12.75 8.43 -2.79
CA ASN A 272 12.18 7.87 -1.55
C ASN A 272 12.94 6.60 -1.14
N ALA A 273 13.10 5.66 -2.07
CA ALA A 273 13.84 4.42 -1.82
C ALA A 273 15.32 4.69 -1.51
N TRP A 274 15.90 5.66 -2.21
CA TRP A 274 17.26 6.08 -1.95
C TRP A 274 17.42 6.67 -0.53
N ALA A 275 16.51 7.56 -0.12
CA ALA A 275 16.53 8.16 1.22
C ALA A 275 16.37 7.09 2.32
N LEU A 276 15.47 6.13 2.12
CA LEU A 276 15.28 5.03 3.06
C LEU A 276 16.54 4.16 3.17
N HIS A 277 17.12 3.78 2.03
CA HIS A 277 18.35 2.97 1.99
C HIS A 277 19.52 3.67 2.70
N GLN A 278 19.70 4.98 2.49
CA GLN A 278 20.73 5.75 3.18
C GLN A 278 20.55 5.79 4.71
N ALA A 279 19.29 5.72 5.19
CA ALA A 279 18.98 5.69 6.61
C ALA A 279 18.98 4.28 7.21
N TRP A 280 19.12 3.23 6.38
CA TRP A 280 19.00 1.83 6.79
C TRP A 280 20.22 1.01 6.41
N PRO A 281 21.28 0.97 7.24
CA PRO A 281 22.57 0.31 6.90
C PRO A 281 22.46 -1.18 6.53
N ASN A 282 21.51 -1.91 7.12
CA ASN A 282 21.29 -3.34 6.84
C ASN A 282 20.28 -3.59 5.71
N SER A 283 19.99 -2.59 4.88
CA SER A 283 19.15 -2.77 3.71
C SER A 283 19.96 -3.02 2.44
N GLU A 284 19.40 -3.82 1.55
CA GLU A 284 19.83 -3.94 0.16
C GLU A 284 18.86 -3.15 -0.73
N LEU A 285 19.37 -2.32 -1.66
CA LEU A 285 18.54 -1.60 -2.61
C LEU A 285 18.68 -2.19 -4.02
N GLN A 286 17.59 -2.72 -4.54
CA GLN A 286 17.49 -3.25 -5.89
C GLN A 286 16.67 -2.30 -6.77
N ILE A 287 17.31 -1.63 -7.71
CA ILE A 287 16.66 -0.73 -8.66
C ILE A 287 16.33 -1.48 -9.94
N ILE A 288 15.04 -1.64 -10.22
CA ILE A 288 14.56 -2.31 -11.44
C ILE A 288 14.55 -1.31 -12.59
N ARG A 289 15.42 -1.49 -13.54
CA ARG A 289 15.74 -0.51 -14.60
C ARG A 289 14.59 -0.22 -15.56
N GLU A 290 13.70 -1.18 -15.78
CA GLU A 290 12.59 -1.09 -16.75
C GLU A 290 11.25 -1.30 -16.08
N ALA A 291 11.02 -0.65 -14.94
CA ALA A 291 9.76 -0.74 -14.21
C ALA A 291 9.33 0.62 -13.64
N GLY A 292 8.02 0.80 -13.52
CA GLY A 292 7.36 1.86 -12.77
C GLY A 292 6.99 1.40 -11.37
N HIS A 293 5.73 1.65 -10.96
CA HIS A 293 5.24 1.39 -9.60
C HIS A 293 4.62 0.00 -9.41
N SER A 294 3.92 -0.53 -10.41
CA SER A 294 3.08 -1.72 -10.23
C SER A 294 3.90 -3.00 -10.02
N ALA A 295 3.57 -3.75 -8.97
CA ALA A 295 4.13 -5.07 -8.72
C ALA A 295 3.86 -6.10 -9.84
N THR A 296 2.96 -5.81 -10.77
CA THR A 296 2.66 -6.66 -11.92
C THR A 296 3.65 -6.51 -13.07
N GLU A 297 4.54 -5.51 -13.01
CA GLU A 297 5.57 -5.34 -14.03
C GLU A 297 6.65 -6.43 -13.90
N PRO A 298 7.15 -6.97 -15.02
CA PRO A 298 8.00 -8.17 -15.01
C PRO A 298 9.22 -8.08 -14.11
N GLY A 299 9.85 -6.91 -14.03
CA GLY A 299 11.02 -6.70 -13.18
C GLY A 299 10.71 -6.64 -11.69
N LEU A 300 9.51 -6.16 -11.34
CA LEU A 300 9.05 -6.05 -9.95
C LEU A 300 8.36 -7.32 -9.45
N SER A 301 7.74 -8.08 -10.34
CA SER A 301 7.15 -9.39 -10.01
C SER A 301 8.20 -10.50 -9.79
N LEU A 302 9.44 -10.24 -10.15
CA LEU A 302 10.56 -11.18 -9.99
C LEU A 302 11.21 -11.13 -8.60
N ILE A 303 10.67 -10.35 -7.67
CA ILE A 303 11.13 -10.35 -6.29
C ILE A 303 10.60 -11.61 -5.62
N HIS A 304 11.16 -12.71 -6.02
CA HIS A 304 11.12 -13.90 -5.21
C HIS A 304 12.10 -13.66 -4.07
N ILE A 305 11.60 -13.76 -2.86
CA ILE A 305 12.41 -13.94 -1.69
C ILE A 305 13.09 -15.31 -1.90
N SER A 306 14.09 -15.33 -2.73
CA SER A 306 14.91 -16.50 -2.88
C SER A 306 16.14 -16.34 -2.00
N GLU A 307 16.25 -17.22 -1.02
CA GLU A 307 17.46 -17.60 -0.28
C GLU A 307 17.93 -16.64 0.81
#